data_a486a61dbf1a4f38c705e04aa1117e92
#
_entry.id   a486a61dbf1a4f38c705e04aa1117e92
#
_cell.length_a   1.000
_cell.length_b   1.000
_cell.length_c   1.000
_cell.angle_alpha   90.00
_cell.angle_beta   90.00
_cell.angle_gamma   90.00
#
_symmetry.space_group_name_H-M   'P 1'
#
loop_
_entity.id
_entity.type
_entity.pdbx_description
1 polymer ?
#
loop_
_entity_poly.entity_id
_entity_poly.type
_entity_poly.pdbx_seq_one_letter_code
_entity_poly.pdbx_strand_id
1 'polypeptide(L)'
;MIKDSLIRIYLRLVNDRWSLGFIEEPLKSIVSGGSYKIHKVKGIPRDRWYADPFILDIKDDNIELLVEEWRYKNSRGRIARLVIDRHTYQLQEEHIVLDLDTHLSFPFIQRKGGEIYVSPENSMSGGWHQYKYDRLKDRLIRIKTIINEPLTDAICTELFGDDLVFSTVVQNSNGSLLNVYNGNGKKLNEILFPSNTARGAGGWFKIGNEIYRPAQNCNGAYGRSVIIQKVLKNKKGDFVFENINEICSNISKFRRGCHTFNFYNDLIVVDLYGYKHGILGPITDGLKLVVRSVLRVIRH
;
A
#
# COMPACT_ATOMS: atom_id res chain seq x y z
N MET A 1 -9.40 -31.53 -17.29
CA MET A 1 -10.56 -31.54 -16.35
C MET A 1 -10.17 -31.79 -14.89
N ILE A 2 -9.61 -32.96 -14.49
CA ILE A 2 -9.23 -33.24 -13.09
C ILE A 2 -8.12 -32.29 -12.62
N LYS A 3 -7.09 -32.04 -13.44
CA LYS A 3 -5.97 -31.12 -13.16
C LYS A 3 -6.44 -29.70 -12.93
N ASP A 4 -7.39 -29.20 -13.71
CA ASP A 4 -7.94 -27.84 -13.56
C ASP A 4 -8.81 -27.70 -12.32
N SER A 5 -9.55 -28.75 -11.95
CA SER A 5 -10.33 -28.79 -10.71
C SER A 5 -9.44 -28.81 -9.47
N LEU A 6 -8.35 -29.57 -9.48
CA LEU A 6 -7.36 -29.60 -8.41
C LEU A 6 -6.64 -28.25 -8.27
N ILE A 7 -6.28 -27.60 -9.38
CA ILE A 7 -5.70 -26.25 -9.38
C ILE A 7 -6.70 -25.24 -8.81
N ARG A 8 -7.97 -25.30 -9.15
CA ARG A 8 -9.00 -24.40 -8.59
C ARG A 8 -9.20 -24.61 -7.09
N ILE A 9 -9.23 -25.88 -6.62
CA ILE A 9 -9.31 -26.20 -5.19
C ILE A 9 -8.07 -25.67 -4.47
N TYR A 10 -6.89 -25.92 -5.02
CA TYR A 10 -5.62 -25.41 -4.49
C TYR A 10 -5.61 -23.88 -4.38
N LEU A 11 -5.96 -23.16 -5.46
CA LEU A 11 -6.04 -21.69 -5.44
C LEU A 11 -7.05 -21.17 -4.42
N ARG A 12 -8.17 -21.88 -4.18
CA ARG A 12 -9.13 -21.51 -3.13
C ARG A 12 -8.56 -21.67 -1.71
N LEU A 13 -7.69 -22.64 -1.49
CA LEU A 13 -7.05 -22.90 -0.18
C LEU A 13 -5.89 -21.95 0.11
N VAL A 14 -5.14 -21.57 -0.93
CA VAL A 14 -3.89 -20.77 -0.83
C VAL A 14 -4.12 -19.30 -1.19
N ASN A 15 -5.37 -18.89 -1.43
CA ASN A 15 -5.66 -17.50 -1.73
C ASN A 15 -5.11 -16.59 -0.65
N ASP A 16 -4.30 -15.64 -1.09
CA ASP A 16 -3.84 -14.53 -0.30
C ASP A 16 -5.02 -13.73 0.24
N ARG A 17 -4.86 -13.16 1.40
CA ARG A 17 -5.84 -12.28 2.01
C ARG A 17 -5.14 -11.09 2.65
N TRP A 18 -5.55 -9.92 2.23
CA TRP A 18 -5.23 -8.68 2.91
C TRP A 18 -6.33 -8.29 3.89
N SER A 19 -5.97 -7.52 4.87
CA SER A 19 -6.85 -6.94 5.87
C SER A 19 -6.27 -5.60 6.28
N LEU A 20 -6.99 -4.86 7.13
CA LEU A 20 -6.60 -3.55 7.58
C LEU A 20 -6.45 -3.54 9.10
N GLY A 21 -5.61 -2.63 9.60
CA GLY A 21 -5.44 -2.42 11.03
C GLY A 21 -5.06 -0.98 11.35
N PHE A 22 -5.36 -0.57 12.58
CA PHE A 22 -5.02 0.74 13.10
C PHE A 22 -3.99 0.62 14.22
N ILE A 23 -3.16 1.63 14.35
CA ILE A 23 -2.20 1.82 15.45
C ILE A 23 -2.53 3.17 16.07
N GLU A 24 -2.79 3.19 17.37
CA GLU A 24 -3.20 4.40 18.12
C GLU A 24 -2.04 5.04 18.87
N GLU A 25 -0.90 4.34 18.97
CA GLU A 25 0.29 4.89 19.61
C GLU A 25 0.83 6.09 18.82
N PRO A 26 1.38 7.11 19.50
CA PRO A 26 1.86 8.32 18.86
C PRO A 26 2.89 8.03 17.76
N LEU A 27 2.74 8.67 16.59
CA LEU A 27 3.62 8.50 15.44
C LEU A 27 5.10 8.62 15.79
N LYS A 28 5.47 9.59 16.66
CA LYS A 28 6.84 9.78 17.12
C LYS A 28 7.38 8.56 17.87
N SER A 29 6.54 7.92 18.71
CA SER A 29 6.91 6.69 19.42
C SER A 29 7.18 5.55 18.43
N ILE A 30 6.28 5.38 17.44
CA ILE A 30 6.43 4.34 16.42
C ILE A 30 7.72 4.53 15.62
N VAL A 31 7.99 5.75 15.16
CA VAL A 31 9.21 6.04 14.39
C VAL A 31 10.46 5.78 15.22
N SER A 32 10.43 6.05 16.53
CA SER A 32 11.56 5.79 17.45
C SER A 32 11.70 4.32 17.90
N GLY A 33 10.93 3.39 17.33
CA GLY A 33 11.01 1.96 17.67
C GLY A 33 10.21 1.55 18.90
N GLY A 34 9.26 2.39 19.35
CA GLY A 34 8.34 2.06 20.43
C GLY A 34 7.44 0.88 20.10
N SER A 35 6.99 0.17 21.13
CA SER A 35 6.02 -0.92 20.98
C SER A 35 4.68 -0.38 20.51
N TYR A 36 3.96 -1.18 19.73
CA TYR A 36 2.62 -0.83 19.23
C TYR A 36 1.70 -2.06 19.19
N LYS A 37 0.41 -1.77 19.21
CA LYS A 37 -0.65 -2.75 19.03
C LYS A 37 -1.45 -2.46 17.76
N ILE A 38 -1.64 -3.47 16.92
CA ILE A 38 -2.48 -3.34 15.74
C ILE A 38 -3.91 -3.77 16.07
N HIS A 39 -4.84 -2.83 15.94
CA HIS A 39 -6.27 -3.05 16.07
C HIS A 39 -6.86 -3.43 14.71
N LYS A 40 -7.09 -4.73 14.50
CA LYS A 40 -7.55 -5.25 13.21
C LYS A 40 -9.00 -4.85 12.92
N VAL A 41 -9.26 -4.39 11.69
CA VAL A 41 -10.63 -4.16 11.18
C VAL A 41 -11.41 -5.48 11.15
N LYS A 42 -12.64 -5.42 11.68
CA LYS A 42 -13.60 -6.52 11.76
C LYS A 42 -14.68 -6.39 10.68
N GLY A 43 -15.41 -7.46 10.40
CA GLY A 43 -16.55 -7.42 9.48
C GLY A 43 -16.20 -7.43 7.99
N ILE A 44 -14.93 -7.59 7.61
CA ILE A 44 -14.54 -7.70 6.19
C ILE A 44 -15.19 -8.95 5.58
N PRO A 45 -15.97 -8.81 4.48
CA PRO A 45 -16.64 -9.92 3.80
C PRO A 45 -15.65 -11.01 3.35
N ARG A 46 -16.14 -12.25 3.25
CA ARG A 46 -15.29 -13.39 2.88
C ARG A 46 -14.97 -13.48 1.39
N ASP A 47 -15.73 -12.78 0.55
CA ASP A 47 -15.60 -12.79 -0.91
C ASP A 47 -14.57 -11.78 -1.45
N ARG A 48 -13.97 -10.97 -0.56
CA ARG A 48 -13.03 -9.90 -0.89
C ARG A 48 -12.01 -9.65 0.21
N TRP A 49 -11.04 -8.80 -0.10
CA TRP A 49 -10.10 -8.23 0.86
C TRP A 49 -9.80 -6.76 0.50
N TYR A 50 -9.18 -6.05 1.42
CA TYR A 50 -8.76 -4.67 1.27
C TYR A 50 -7.29 -4.52 1.59
N ALA A 51 -6.59 -3.69 0.80
CA ALA A 51 -5.20 -3.31 0.97
C ALA A 51 -5.02 -1.81 0.71
N ASP A 52 -3.80 -1.32 0.83
CA ASP A 52 -3.39 0.06 0.53
C ASP A 52 -4.28 1.12 1.19
N PRO A 53 -4.50 1.09 2.51
CA PRO A 53 -5.41 2.03 3.16
C PRO A 53 -4.81 3.42 3.27
N PHE A 54 -5.60 4.45 2.86
CA PHE A 54 -5.36 5.85 3.14
C PHE A 54 -6.55 6.42 3.92
N ILE A 55 -6.28 7.13 5.03
CA ILE A 55 -7.34 7.77 5.81
C ILE A 55 -7.90 8.95 5.02
N LEU A 56 -9.18 8.86 4.66
CA LEU A 56 -9.90 9.92 3.95
C LEU A 56 -10.38 11.01 4.91
N ASP A 57 -10.92 10.60 6.06
CA ASP A 57 -11.39 11.52 7.10
C ASP A 57 -11.54 10.77 8.45
N ILE A 58 -11.57 11.53 9.53
CA ILE A 58 -11.91 11.04 10.86
C ILE A 58 -12.99 11.97 11.40
N LYS A 59 -14.19 11.44 11.66
CA LYS A 59 -15.34 12.17 12.16
C LYS A 59 -15.88 11.47 13.38
N ASP A 60 -15.93 12.16 14.51
CA ASP A 60 -16.51 11.66 15.77
C ASP A 60 -16.24 10.17 16.01
N ASP A 61 -17.22 9.33 15.71
CA ASP A 61 -17.19 7.88 15.93
C ASP A 61 -16.75 7.06 14.70
N ASN A 62 -16.39 7.71 13.59
CA ASN A 62 -16.11 7.05 12.33
C ASN A 62 -14.75 7.41 11.73
N ILE A 63 -14.10 6.40 11.15
CA ILE A 63 -12.90 6.53 10.33
C ILE A 63 -13.28 6.21 8.88
N GLU A 64 -13.12 7.17 7.98
CA GLU A 64 -13.30 6.95 6.55
C GLU A 64 -11.95 6.62 5.89
N LEU A 65 -11.89 5.55 5.10
CA LEU A 65 -10.70 5.12 4.36
C LEU A 65 -10.97 5.10 2.87
N LEU A 66 -9.94 5.38 2.06
CA LEU A 66 -9.85 4.88 0.69
C LEU A 66 -8.89 3.69 0.67
N VAL A 67 -9.28 2.64 -0.04
CA VAL A 67 -8.55 1.37 -0.08
C VAL A 67 -8.58 0.77 -1.48
N GLU A 68 -7.63 -0.12 -1.78
CA GLU A 68 -7.81 -1.13 -2.81
C GLU A 68 -8.85 -2.15 -2.33
N GLU A 69 -9.91 -2.37 -3.10
CA GLU A 69 -10.83 -3.49 -2.94
C GLU A 69 -10.56 -4.53 -4.01
N TRP A 70 -10.24 -5.74 -3.59
CA TRP A 70 -10.10 -6.89 -4.47
C TRP A 70 -11.19 -7.92 -4.17
N ARG A 71 -12.10 -8.07 -5.12
CA ARG A 71 -13.12 -9.12 -5.05
C ARG A 71 -12.67 -10.34 -5.83
N TYR A 72 -12.66 -11.52 -5.20
CA TYR A 72 -12.19 -12.75 -5.83
C TYR A 72 -12.88 -13.09 -7.16
N LYS A 73 -14.11 -12.60 -7.37
CA LYS A 73 -14.86 -12.80 -8.64
C LYS A 73 -14.34 -11.91 -9.77
N ASN A 74 -13.89 -10.70 -9.46
CA ASN A 74 -13.53 -9.68 -10.47
C ASN A 74 -12.08 -9.79 -10.93
N SER A 75 -11.20 -10.37 -10.10
CA SER A 75 -9.75 -10.54 -10.35
C SER A 75 -9.00 -9.25 -10.70
N ARG A 76 -9.48 -8.10 -10.21
CA ARG A 76 -8.83 -6.79 -10.31
C ARG A 76 -9.17 -5.90 -9.12
N GLY A 77 -8.26 -4.97 -8.80
CA GLY A 77 -8.46 -3.97 -7.77
C GLY A 77 -9.34 -2.82 -8.24
N ARG A 78 -10.13 -2.26 -7.32
CA ARG A 78 -10.95 -1.06 -7.46
C ARG A 78 -10.70 -0.17 -6.26
N ILE A 79 -11.05 1.12 -6.34
CA ILE A 79 -10.96 1.98 -5.15
C ILE A 79 -12.32 2.03 -4.46
N ALA A 80 -12.30 1.64 -3.19
CA ALA A 80 -13.46 1.69 -2.31
C ALA A 80 -13.27 2.72 -1.20
N ARG A 81 -14.37 3.38 -0.80
CA ARG A 81 -14.49 4.07 0.48
C ARG A 81 -15.06 3.10 1.50
N LEU A 82 -14.41 3.04 2.65
CA LEU A 82 -14.91 2.29 3.81
C LEU A 82 -15.23 3.25 4.94
N VAL A 83 -16.28 2.95 5.71
CA VAL A 83 -16.57 3.58 6.99
C VAL A 83 -16.36 2.54 8.08
N ILE A 84 -15.47 2.86 9.02
CA ILE A 84 -15.09 1.99 10.12
C ILE A 84 -15.50 2.67 11.42
N ASP A 85 -16.22 1.97 12.29
CA ASP A 85 -16.48 2.42 13.65
C ASP A 85 -15.17 2.55 14.44
N ARG A 86 -14.92 3.72 15.00
CA ARG A 86 -13.65 4.06 15.65
C ARG A 86 -13.40 3.28 16.96
N HIS A 87 -14.45 2.90 17.67
CA HIS A 87 -14.34 2.26 18.99
C HIS A 87 -14.25 0.74 18.89
N THR A 88 -14.96 0.15 17.94
CA THR A 88 -15.02 -1.30 17.76
C THR A 88 -14.16 -1.82 16.61
N TYR A 89 -13.70 -0.93 15.71
CA TYR A 89 -13.05 -1.23 14.43
C TYR A 89 -13.89 -2.12 13.51
N GLN A 90 -15.22 -2.01 13.63
CA GLN A 90 -16.17 -2.74 12.79
C GLN A 90 -16.38 -1.99 11.47
N LEU A 91 -16.25 -2.68 10.35
CA LEU A 91 -16.67 -2.17 9.04
C LEU A 91 -18.19 -1.96 9.06
N GLN A 92 -18.62 -0.73 8.80
CA GLN A 92 -20.03 -0.31 8.76
C GLN A 92 -20.52 -0.16 7.33
N GLU A 93 -19.73 0.52 6.47
CA GLU A 93 -20.11 0.80 5.08
C GLU A 93 -18.97 0.53 4.13
N GLU A 94 -19.33 0.17 2.90
CA GLU A 94 -18.44 0.05 1.75
C GLU A 94 -19.12 0.65 0.52
N HIS A 95 -18.41 1.53 -0.19
CA HIS A 95 -18.85 2.09 -1.45
C HIS A 95 -17.71 2.13 -2.47
N ILE A 96 -17.94 1.71 -3.72
CA ILE A 96 -16.93 1.77 -4.78
C ILE A 96 -16.94 3.19 -5.36
N VAL A 97 -15.83 3.91 -5.16
CA VAL A 97 -15.68 5.31 -5.60
C VAL A 97 -14.98 5.44 -6.94
N LEU A 98 -14.27 4.40 -7.39
CA LEU A 98 -13.68 4.30 -8.73
C LEU A 98 -13.59 2.84 -9.18
N ASP A 99 -14.16 2.54 -10.34
CA ASP A 99 -14.11 1.24 -11.02
C ASP A 99 -13.77 1.46 -12.49
N LEU A 100 -12.65 0.92 -12.96
CA LEU A 100 -12.18 0.99 -14.34
C LEU A 100 -11.93 -0.43 -14.86
N ASP A 101 -11.75 -0.59 -16.17
CA ASP A 101 -11.40 -1.89 -16.75
C ASP A 101 -9.97 -2.33 -16.41
N THR A 102 -9.13 -1.42 -15.93
CA THR A 102 -7.77 -1.65 -15.46
C THR A 102 -7.72 -1.84 -13.94
N HIS A 103 -6.65 -2.49 -13.46
CA HIS A 103 -6.40 -2.66 -12.03
C HIS A 103 -6.10 -1.31 -11.36
N LEU A 104 -6.69 -1.08 -10.20
CA LEU A 104 -6.50 0.11 -9.36
C LEU A 104 -6.06 -0.30 -7.95
N SER A 105 -5.01 0.34 -7.45
CA SER A 105 -4.48 0.16 -6.09
C SER A 105 -3.93 1.49 -5.54
N PHE A 106 -3.39 1.48 -4.35
CA PHE A 106 -2.65 2.58 -3.72
C PHE A 106 -3.30 3.97 -3.93
N PRO A 107 -4.48 4.26 -3.37
CA PRO A 107 -5.24 5.50 -3.59
C PRO A 107 -4.59 6.69 -2.86
N PHE A 108 -3.44 7.15 -3.33
CA PHE A 108 -2.69 8.25 -2.73
C PHE A 108 -3.53 9.52 -2.61
N ILE A 109 -3.68 10.03 -1.38
CA ILE A 109 -4.52 11.20 -1.07
C ILE A 109 -3.64 12.45 -0.91
N GLN A 110 -4.04 13.53 -1.59
CA GLN A 110 -3.52 14.88 -1.41
C GLN A 110 -4.66 15.81 -0.98
N ARG A 111 -4.39 16.65 0.03
CA ARG A 111 -5.31 17.68 0.50
C ARG A 111 -4.77 19.05 0.13
N LYS A 112 -5.51 19.82 -0.67
CA LYS A 112 -5.08 21.14 -1.14
C LYS A 112 -6.28 22.06 -1.27
N GLY A 113 -6.25 23.23 -0.61
CA GLY A 113 -7.30 24.23 -0.70
C GLY A 113 -8.69 23.76 -0.24
N GLY A 114 -8.75 22.89 0.78
CA GLY A 114 -10.00 22.30 1.26
C GLY A 114 -10.56 21.17 0.40
N GLU A 115 -9.93 20.87 -0.71
CA GLU A 115 -10.30 19.81 -1.64
C GLU A 115 -9.45 18.57 -1.43
N ILE A 116 -10.00 17.41 -1.79
CA ILE A 116 -9.32 16.11 -1.73
C ILE A 116 -9.06 15.62 -3.15
N TYR A 117 -7.80 15.41 -3.44
CA TYR A 117 -7.33 14.80 -4.68
C TYR A 117 -6.81 13.40 -4.40
N VAL A 118 -7.07 12.48 -5.30
CA VAL A 118 -6.65 11.08 -5.18
C VAL A 118 -5.95 10.67 -6.47
N SER A 119 -4.79 10.06 -6.33
CA SER A 119 -4.01 9.56 -7.48
C SER A 119 -3.69 8.09 -7.25
N PRO A 120 -4.59 7.16 -7.63
CA PRO A 120 -4.35 5.74 -7.46
C PRO A 120 -3.27 5.24 -8.42
N GLU A 121 -2.62 4.15 -8.06
CA GLU A 121 -1.86 3.35 -9.02
C GLU A 121 -2.81 2.81 -10.09
N ASN A 122 -2.44 2.99 -11.34
CA ASN A 122 -3.12 2.44 -12.50
C ASN A 122 -2.11 2.25 -13.65
N SER A 123 -1.11 1.43 -13.41
CA SER A 123 -0.01 1.21 -14.36
C SER A 123 -0.49 0.67 -15.71
N MET A 124 -1.58 -0.12 -15.73
CA MET A 124 -2.17 -0.67 -16.96
C MET A 124 -2.79 0.41 -17.87
N SER A 125 -3.10 1.60 -17.37
CA SER A 125 -3.59 2.72 -18.20
C SER A 125 -2.47 3.47 -18.93
N GLY A 126 -1.21 3.15 -18.66
CA GLY A 126 -0.04 3.80 -19.25
C GLY A 126 0.31 5.14 -18.63
N GLY A 127 -0.35 5.58 -17.57
CA GLY A 127 -0.09 6.86 -16.93
C GLY A 127 -0.54 6.94 -15.48
N TRP A 128 -0.05 7.97 -14.79
CA TRP A 128 -0.49 8.28 -13.43
C TRP A 128 -1.45 9.48 -13.47
N HIS A 129 -2.67 9.26 -12.93
CA HIS A 129 -3.80 10.18 -13.10
C HIS A 129 -4.26 10.74 -11.76
N GLN A 130 -4.70 11.99 -11.78
CA GLN A 130 -5.30 12.66 -10.63
C GLN A 130 -6.81 12.74 -10.77
N TYR A 131 -7.51 12.44 -9.68
CA TYR A 131 -8.95 12.52 -9.53
C TYR A 131 -9.27 13.49 -8.39
N LYS A 132 -10.42 14.16 -8.46
CA LYS A 132 -11.02 14.91 -7.35
C LYS A 132 -12.07 14.02 -6.70
N TYR A 133 -12.08 13.95 -5.38
CA TYR A 133 -13.12 13.27 -4.63
C TYR A 133 -14.36 14.18 -4.49
N ASP A 134 -15.46 13.79 -5.12
CA ASP A 134 -16.76 14.45 -4.99
C ASP A 134 -17.51 13.83 -3.80
N ARG A 135 -17.51 14.53 -2.66
CA ARG A 135 -18.14 14.04 -1.42
C ARG A 135 -19.66 13.88 -1.56
N LEU A 136 -20.34 14.69 -2.39
CA LEU A 136 -21.79 14.61 -2.56
C LEU A 136 -22.22 13.37 -3.35
N LYS A 137 -21.41 12.98 -4.33
CA LYS A 137 -21.66 11.83 -5.20
C LYS A 137 -20.93 10.58 -4.76
N ASP A 138 -20.08 10.70 -3.73
CA ASP A 138 -19.20 9.66 -3.21
C ASP A 138 -18.44 8.93 -4.33
N ARG A 139 -17.73 9.71 -5.17
CA ARG A 139 -16.98 9.18 -6.30
C ARG A 139 -15.75 10.00 -6.64
N LEU A 140 -14.80 9.38 -7.33
CA LEU A 140 -13.62 10.00 -7.89
C LEU A 140 -13.88 10.46 -9.33
N ILE A 141 -13.63 11.76 -9.61
CA ILE A 141 -13.80 12.38 -10.93
C ILE A 141 -12.41 12.70 -11.48
N ARG A 142 -12.07 12.15 -12.65
CA ARG A 142 -10.77 12.38 -13.29
C ARG A 142 -10.58 13.86 -13.62
N ILE A 143 -9.41 14.41 -13.25
CA ILE A 143 -9.03 15.81 -13.51
C ILE A 143 -7.97 15.88 -14.61
N LYS A 144 -6.87 15.15 -14.45
CA LYS A 144 -5.73 15.23 -15.39
C LYS A 144 -4.85 13.98 -15.32
N THR A 145 -3.96 13.85 -16.28
CA THR A 145 -2.78 13.00 -16.19
C THR A 145 -1.63 13.81 -15.62
N ILE A 146 -0.96 13.30 -14.59
CA ILE A 146 0.21 13.94 -13.99
C ILE A 146 1.47 13.51 -14.73
N ILE A 147 1.64 12.20 -14.96
CA ILE A 147 2.79 11.59 -15.63
C ILE A 147 2.28 10.58 -16.66
N ASN A 148 2.81 10.64 -17.89
CA ASN A 148 2.45 9.74 -18.99
C ASN A 148 3.36 8.50 -19.04
N GLU A 149 3.61 7.90 -17.86
CA GLU A 149 4.38 6.68 -17.70
C GLU A 149 3.67 5.77 -16.69
N PRO A 150 3.74 4.43 -16.84
CA PRO A 150 3.20 3.49 -15.89
C PRO A 150 4.06 3.48 -14.62
N LEU A 151 3.55 4.09 -13.56
CA LEU A 151 4.19 4.20 -12.25
C LEU A 151 3.59 3.21 -11.26
N THR A 152 4.37 2.86 -10.22
CA THR A 152 3.97 1.98 -9.13
C THR A 152 4.07 2.73 -7.80
N ASP A 153 2.99 2.79 -7.01
CA ASP A 153 2.90 3.44 -5.70
C ASP A 153 3.49 4.85 -5.68
N ALA A 154 3.11 5.66 -6.68
CA ALA A 154 3.63 7.00 -6.84
C ALA A 154 3.09 7.95 -5.76
N ILE A 155 3.96 8.80 -5.24
CA ILE A 155 3.69 9.78 -4.19
C ILE A 155 4.16 11.14 -4.65
N CYS A 156 3.28 12.15 -4.55
CA CYS A 156 3.66 13.55 -4.72
C CYS A 156 3.83 14.21 -3.34
N THR A 157 4.92 14.91 -3.16
CA THR A 157 5.22 15.60 -1.91
C THR A 157 6.01 16.89 -2.16
N GLU A 158 5.75 17.90 -1.34
CA GLU A 158 6.57 19.10 -1.32
C GLU A 158 7.78 18.87 -0.39
N LEU A 159 8.98 18.94 -0.95
CA LEU A 159 10.22 18.73 -0.25
C LEU A 159 11.22 19.83 -0.57
N PHE A 160 11.75 20.46 0.46
CA PHE A 160 12.79 21.49 0.32
C PHE A 160 12.41 22.62 -0.65
N GLY A 161 11.11 22.94 -0.76
CA GLY A 161 10.56 23.96 -1.65
C GLY A 161 10.18 23.48 -3.05
N ASP A 162 10.38 22.22 -3.37
CA ASP A 162 10.05 21.63 -4.66
C ASP A 162 8.86 20.66 -4.59
N ASP A 163 7.95 20.73 -5.56
CA ASP A 163 6.92 19.71 -5.79
C ASP A 163 7.57 18.52 -6.53
N LEU A 164 7.69 17.38 -5.87
CA LEU A 164 8.36 16.20 -6.39
C LEU A 164 7.43 14.98 -6.38
N VAL A 165 7.60 14.11 -7.37
CA VAL A 165 6.95 12.79 -7.43
C VAL A 165 8.01 11.71 -7.34
N PHE A 166 7.77 10.74 -6.45
CA PHE A 166 8.63 9.58 -6.23
C PHE A 166 7.86 8.31 -6.56
N SER A 167 8.46 7.43 -7.35
CA SER A 167 7.82 6.17 -7.77
C SER A 167 8.85 5.14 -8.21
N THR A 168 8.49 3.86 -8.14
CA THR A 168 9.14 2.82 -8.92
C THR A 168 8.40 2.63 -10.25
N VAL A 169 9.00 1.93 -11.22
CA VAL A 169 8.36 1.58 -12.49
C VAL A 169 7.95 0.12 -12.49
N VAL A 170 6.98 -0.23 -13.33
CA VAL A 170 6.40 -1.59 -13.38
C VAL A 170 7.46 -2.69 -13.56
N GLN A 171 8.45 -2.46 -14.42
CA GLN A 171 9.53 -3.43 -14.71
C GLN A 171 10.42 -3.73 -13.50
N ASN A 172 10.49 -2.82 -12.52
CA ASN A 172 11.28 -2.95 -11.31
C ASN A 172 10.50 -2.51 -10.06
N SER A 173 9.21 -2.83 -10.01
CA SER A 173 8.29 -2.34 -8.98
C SER A 173 8.70 -2.73 -7.56
N ASN A 174 9.28 -3.91 -7.37
CA ASN A 174 9.73 -4.42 -6.07
C ASN A 174 11.25 -4.35 -5.89
N GLY A 175 11.93 -3.54 -6.70
CA GLY A 175 13.36 -3.46 -6.74
C GLY A 175 13.97 -2.34 -5.89
N SER A 176 15.15 -1.94 -6.30
CA SER A 176 16.01 -0.98 -5.61
C SER A 176 16.07 0.39 -6.29
N LEU A 177 15.35 0.63 -7.40
CA LEU A 177 15.42 1.85 -8.17
C LEU A 177 14.19 2.74 -7.92
N LEU A 178 14.42 3.94 -7.37
CA LEU A 178 13.42 4.98 -7.14
C LEU A 178 13.61 6.11 -8.16
N ASN A 179 12.58 6.38 -8.94
CA ASN A 179 12.57 7.52 -9.86
C ASN A 179 12.03 8.77 -9.19
N VAL A 180 12.61 9.91 -9.52
CA VAL A 180 12.23 11.24 -9.04
C VAL A 180 11.79 12.08 -10.24
N TYR A 181 10.59 12.67 -10.16
CA TYR A 181 10.04 13.57 -11.17
C TYR A 181 9.73 14.92 -10.51
N ASN A 182 9.70 15.99 -11.30
CA ASN A 182 9.14 17.27 -10.84
C ASN A 182 7.61 17.26 -10.91
N GLY A 183 6.97 18.29 -10.36
CA GLY A 183 5.50 18.42 -10.34
C GLY A 183 4.84 18.47 -11.74
N ASN A 184 5.63 18.72 -12.80
CA ASN A 184 5.20 18.70 -14.20
C ASN A 184 5.40 17.33 -14.87
N GLY A 185 5.83 16.32 -14.14
CA GLY A 185 6.02 14.96 -14.64
C GLY A 185 7.33 14.71 -15.42
N LYS A 186 8.27 15.67 -15.44
CA LYS A 186 9.59 15.46 -16.03
C LYS A 186 10.48 14.69 -15.05
N LYS A 187 11.06 13.58 -15.51
CA LYS A 187 12.03 12.80 -14.73
C LYS A 187 13.29 13.65 -14.48
N LEU A 188 13.68 13.74 -13.22
CA LEU A 188 14.85 14.52 -12.75
C LEU A 188 16.03 13.61 -12.43
N ASN A 189 15.78 12.48 -11.74
CA ASN A 189 16.84 11.64 -11.21
C ASN A 189 16.35 10.21 -10.98
N GLU A 190 17.31 9.32 -10.73
CA GLU A 190 17.13 7.95 -10.25
C GLU A 190 17.99 7.74 -9.01
N ILE A 191 17.43 7.09 -8.01
CA ILE A 191 18.11 6.78 -6.76
C ILE A 191 18.17 5.27 -6.61
N LEU A 192 19.37 4.72 -6.57
CA LEU A 192 19.62 3.30 -6.37
C LEU A 192 19.81 3.01 -4.88
N PHE A 193 18.94 2.18 -4.33
CA PHE A 193 19.08 1.67 -2.97
C PHE A 193 19.95 0.41 -2.92
N PRO A 194 20.65 0.16 -1.81
CA PRO A 194 21.48 -1.04 -1.63
C PRO A 194 20.63 -2.33 -1.48
N SER A 195 19.31 -2.20 -1.37
CA SER A 195 18.36 -3.31 -1.18
C SER A 195 17.01 -2.96 -1.81
N ASN A 196 16.09 -3.93 -1.87
CA ASN A 196 14.76 -3.76 -2.47
C ASN A 196 13.82 -2.98 -1.54
N THR A 197 14.10 -1.69 -1.35
CA THR A 197 13.37 -0.75 -0.49
C THR A 197 13.03 0.56 -1.20
N ALA A 198 13.05 0.57 -2.54
CA ALA A 198 12.72 1.76 -3.31
C ALA A 198 11.22 2.06 -3.34
N ARG A 199 10.35 1.03 -3.37
CA ARG A 199 8.91 1.16 -3.51
C ARG A 199 8.28 1.91 -2.33
N GLY A 200 7.36 2.86 -2.62
CA GLY A 200 6.61 3.59 -1.61
C GLY A 200 5.67 2.69 -0.81
N ALA A 201 5.45 3.00 0.47
CA ALA A 201 4.52 2.32 1.34
C ALA A 201 3.46 3.27 1.92
N GLY A 202 3.41 4.52 1.49
CA GLY A 202 2.46 5.51 2.00
C GLY A 202 2.96 6.93 1.82
N GLY A 203 2.12 7.90 2.23
CA GLY A 203 2.46 9.32 2.20
C GLY A 203 3.68 9.65 3.06
N TRP A 204 4.51 10.58 2.60
CA TRP A 204 5.62 11.08 3.39
C TRP A 204 5.08 12.02 4.48
N PHE A 205 5.77 12.10 5.61
CA PHE A 205 5.33 12.87 6.75
C PHE A 205 6.49 13.58 7.46
N LYS A 206 6.14 14.55 8.31
CA LYS A 206 7.11 15.30 9.12
C LYS A 206 6.88 15.07 10.61
N ILE A 207 7.97 14.98 11.38
CA ILE A 207 7.97 15.04 12.83
C ILE A 207 8.95 16.15 13.21
N GLY A 208 8.44 17.28 13.68
CA GLY A 208 9.25 18.50 13.82
C GLY A 208 9.80 18.95 12.47
N ASN A 209 11.13 19.10 12.38
CA ASN A 209 11.82 19.48 11.13
C ASN A 209 12.30 18.28 10.31
N GLU A 210 12.08 17.07 10.78
CA GLU A 210 12.56 15.86 10.13
C GLU A 210 11.50 15.30 9.18
N ILE A 211 11.94 14.82 8.02
CA ILE A 211 11.09 14.24 6.98
C ILE A 211 11.29 12.74 6.97
N TYR A 212 10.18 12.00 6.88
CA TYR A 212 10.17 10.56 6.86
C TYR A 212 9.36 10.02 5.69
N ARG A 213 9.80 8.89 5.14
CA ARG A 213 9.05 8.13 4.14
C ARG A 213 8.81 6.70 4.62
N PRO A 214 7.60 6.16 4.50
CA PRO A 214 7.37 4.73 4.53
C PRO A 214 7.84 4.09 3.22
N ALA A 215 8.59 2.99 3.30
CA ALA A 215 9.09 2.24 2.17
C ALA A 215 8.77 0.75 2.33
N GLN A 216 8.35 0.08 1.26
CA GLN A 216 8.13 -1.36 1.29
C GLN A 216 9.47 -2.10 1.38
N ASN A 217 9.58 -3.03 2.31
CA ASN A 217 10.66 -4.00 2.34
C ASN A 217 10.29 -5.20 1.46
N CYS A 218 10.82 -5.23 0.25
CA CYS A 218 10.61 -6.32 -0.70
C CYS A 218 11.76 -7.33 -0.74
N ASN A 219 12.66 -7.31 0.27
CA ASN A 219 13.76 -8.27 0.37
C ASN A 219 13.23 -9.67 0.73
N GLY A 220 13.39 -10.60 -0.18
CA GLY A 220 12.96 -11.99 -0.06
C GLY A 220 11.47 -12.25 -0.35
N ALA A 221 10.58 -11.29 -0.12
CA ALA A 221 9.15 -11.41 -0.42
C ALA A 221 8.51 -10.04 -0.62
N TYR A 222 7.52 -9.96 -1.50
CA TYR A 222 6.68 -8.77 -1.67
C TYR A 222 5.90 -8.44 -0.40
N GLY A 223 5.90 -7.15 -0.03
CA GLY A 223 5.09 -6.66 1.08
C GLY A 223 5.45 -7.25 2.45
N ARG A 224 6.72 -7.62 2.66
CA ARG A 224 7.20 -8.26 3.90
C ARG A 224 6.98 -7.37 5.13
N SER A 225 7.32 -6.09 5.02
CA SER A 225 7.24 -5.10 6.10
C SER A 225 7.33 -3.69 5.53
N VAL A 226 7.12 -2.69 6.38
CA VAL A 226 7.35 -1.29 6.04
C VAL A 226 8.56 -0.77 6.80
N ILE A 227 9.53 -0.22 6.09
CA ILE A 227 10.67 0.48 6.69
C ILE A 227 10.36 1.97 6.74
N ILE A 228 10.47 2.58 7.89
CA ILE A 228 10.41 4.03 8.04
C ILE A 228 11.82 4.58 7.80
N GLN A 229 11.97 5.39 6.77
CA GLN A 229 13.23 6.00 6.37
C GLN A 229 13.21 7.51 6.64
N LYS A 230 14.24 8.01 7.29
CA LYS A 230 14.49 9.45 7.39
C LYS A 230 15.07 9.96 6.07
N VAL A 231 14.56 11.09 5.61
CA VAL A 231 14.94 11.69 4.32
C VAL A 231 15.83 12.89 4.57
N LEU A 232 17.00 12.88 4.00
CA LEU A 232 18.02 13.93 4.16
C LEU A 232 18.50 14.38 2.77
N LYS A 233 19.19 15.53 2.71
CA LYS A 233 20.02 15.92 1.58
C LYS A 233 21.49 15.95 2.00
N ASN A 234 22.37 15.38 1.19
CA ASN A 234 23.81 15.49 1.41
C ASN A 234 24.32 16.88 0.99
N LYS A 235 25.62 17.12 1.16
CA LYS A 235 26.27 18.40 0.78
C LYS A 235 26.20 18.72 -0.73
N LYS A 236 25.95 17.71 -1.58
CA LYS A 236 25.80 17.86 -3.03
C LYS A 236 24.33 18.09 -3.44
N GLY A 237 23.39 18.03 -2.50
CA GLY A 237 21.97 18.17 -2.75
C GLY A 237 21.25 16.85 -3.09
N ASP A 238 21.95 15.70 -3.08
CA ASP A 238 21.34 14.40 -3.36
C ASP A 238 20.52 13.91 -2.17
N PHE A 239 19.43 13.19 -2.44
CA PHE A 239 18.64 12.55 -1.40
C PHE A 239 19.38 11.37 -0.77
N VAL A 240 19.34 11.31 0.55
CA VAL A 240 19.86 10.21 1.38
C VAL A 240 18.74 9.67 2.24
N PHE A 241 18.65 8.34 2.36
CA PHE A 241 17.62 7.65 3.12
C PHE A 241 18.24 6.77 4.19
N GLU A 242 17.89 7.06 5.46
CA GLU A 242 18.37 6.31 6.62
C GLU A 242 17.24 5.46 7.19
N ASN A 243 17.44 4.15 7.29
CA ASN A 243 16.47 3.25 7.91
C ASN A 243 16.43 3.53 9.43
N ILE A 244 15.24 3.89 9.93
CA ILE A 244 15.05 4.24 11.35
C ILE A 244 14.34 3.11 12.08
N ASN A 245 13.22 2.59 11.52
CA ASN A 245 12.45 1.52 12.14
C ASN A 245 11.78 0.65 11.09
N GLU A 246 11.38 -0.56 11.48
CA GLU A 246 10.65 -1.52 10.64
C GLU A 246 9.32 -1.88 11.30
N ILE A 247 8.23 -1.71 10.55
CA ILE A 247 6.87 -2.01 10.97
C ILE A 247 6.45 -3.34 10.38
N CYS A 248 6.09 -4.29 11.26
CA CYS A 248 5.65 -5.63 10.91
C CYS A 248 4.28 -5.93 11.47
N SER A 249 3.55 -6.83 10.83
CA SER A 249 2.31 -7.35 11.42
C SER A 249 2.63 -8.24 12.63
N ASN A 250 2.06 -7.91 13.78
CA ASN A 250 2.13 -8.70 15.01
C ASN A 250 0.89 -9.61 15.21
N ILE A 251 -0.02 -9.67 14.22
CA ILE A 251 -1.23 -10.50 14.26
C ILE A 251 -0.94 -11.88 13.66
N SER A 252 -1.09 -12.94 14.44
CA SER A 252 -0.68 -14.31 14.08
C SER A 252 -1.20 -14.80 12.73
N LYS A 253 -2.43 -14.45 12.35
CA LYS A 253 -3.05 -14.82 11.06
C LYS A 253 -2.50 -14.05 9.87
N PHE A 254 -1.85 -12.89 10.10
CA PHE A 254 -1.38 -11.95 9.08
C PHE A 254 0.12 -11.68 9.18
N ARG A 255 0.92 -12.69 9.55
CA ARG A 255 2.38 -12.57 9.72
C ARG A 255 3.16 -12.57 8.41
N ARG A 256 2.50 -12.70 7.26
CA ARG A 256 3.20 -12.71 5.97
C ARG A 256 3.72 -11.35 5.55
N GLY A 257 3.09 -10.27 6.03
CA GLY A 257 3.55 -8.95 5.71
C GLY A 257 2.61 -7.82 6.13
N CYS A 258 3.11 -6.62 5.78
CA CYS A 258 2.48 -5.32 5.90
C CYS A 258 3.21 -4.44 4.89
N HIS A 259 2.52 -3.81 3.94
CA HIS A 259 3.23 -3.06 2.89
C HIS A 259 2.77 -1.61 2.76
N THR A 260 1.75 -1.21 3.51
CA THR A 260 1.27 0.17 3.54
C THR A 260 1.22 0.71 4.96
N PHE A 261 1.69 1.93 5.15
CA PHE A 261 1.67 2.69 6.39
C PHE A 261 1.29 4.13 6.08
N ASN A 262 0.12 4.55 6.52
CA ASN A 262 -0.35 5.92 6.36
C ASN A 262 -0.80 6.49 7.68
N PHE A 263 -0.74 7.82 7.79
CA PHE A 263 -1.01 8.58 8.99
C PHE A 263 -1.87 9.79 8.68
N TYR A 264 -2.85 10.06 9.55
CA TYR A 264 -3.68 11.27 9.50
C TYR A 264 -4.29 11.54 10.89
N ASN A 265 -4.16 12.78 11.41
CA ASN A 265 -4.72 13.22 12.69
C ASN A 265 -4.48 12.21 13.84
N ASP A 266 -3.20 11.91 14.12
CA ASP A 266 -2.74 11.01 15.18
C ASP A 266 -3.21 9.54 15.10
N LEU A 267 -3.78 9.14 13.96
CA LEU A 267 -4.14 7.76 13.71
C LEU A 267 -3.29 7.19 12.57
N ILE A 268 -2.73 6.02 12.80
CA ILE A 268 -1.98 5.27 11.79
C ILE A 268 -2.86 4.14 11.27
N VAL A 269 -2.85 3.94 9.96
CA VAL A 269 -3.48 2.81 9.30
C VAL A 269 -2.45 2.01 8.53
N VAL A 270 -2.55 0.69 8.63
CA VAL A 270 -1.68 -0.29 7.96
C VAL A 270 -2.52 -1.36 7.29
N ASP A 271 -1.97 -2.01 6.28
CA ASP A 271 -2.51 -3.27 5.81
C ASP A 271 -1.80 -4.47 6.44
N LEU A 272 -2.40 -5.62 6.28
CA LEU A 272 -1.99 -6.86 6.93
C LEU A 272 -2.11 -8.00 5.93
N TYR A 273 -1.01 -8.68 5.65
CA TYR A 273 -0.95 -9.76 4.68
C TYR A 273 -0.94 -11.14 5.33
N GLY A 274 -1.80 -12.02 4.86
CA GLY A 274 -1.91 -13.37 5.38
C GLY A 274 -2.60 -14.34 4.42
N TYR A 275 -3.02 -15.47 4.95
CA TYR A 275 -3.77 -16.47 4.19
C TYR A 275 -5.27 -16.36 4.46
N LYS A 276 -6.08 -16.65 3.45
CA LYS A 276 -7.52 -16.80 3.61
C LYS A 276 -7.84 -17.90 4.64
N HIS A 277 -7.09 -18.99 4.61
CA HIS A 277 -7.20 -20.11 5.55
C HIS A 277 -5.92 -20.20 6.39
N GLY A 278 -5.97 -19.70 7.63
CA GLY A 278 -4.79 -19.54 8.49
C GLY A 278 -4.03 -20.82 8.84
N ILE A 279 -4.67 -21.99 8.80
CA ILE A 279 -4.03 -23.29 9.07
C ILE A 279 -3.61 -23.96 7.75
N LEU A 280 -4.53 -24.07 6.79
CA LEU A 280 -4.28 -24.78 5.53
C LEU A 280 -3.38 -23.98 4.57
N GLY A 281 -3.45 -22.66 4.60
CA GLY A 281 -2.64 -21.79 3.75
C GLY A 281 -1.12 -22.05 3.91
N PRO A 282 -0.57 -21.94 5.12
CA PRO A 282 0.86 -22.22 5.35
C PRO A 282 1.31 -23.62 4.94
N ILE A 283 0.47 -24.65 5.21
CA ILE A 283 0.77 -26.05 4.86
C ILE A 283 0.85 -26.20 3.34
N THR A 284 -0.13 -25.67 2.62
CA THR A 284 -0.21 -25.77 1.16
C THR A 284 0.85 -24.93 0.45
N ASP A 285 1.25 -23.79 1.00
CA ASP A 285 2.33 -22.96 0.47
C ASP A 285 3.70 -23.64 0.66
N GLY A 286 3.91 -24.27 1.82
CA GLY A 286 5.08 -25.11 2.06
C GLY A 286 5.21 -26.28 1.08
N LEU A 287 4.12 -27.00 0.82
CA LEU A 287 4.07 -28.06 -0.18
C LEU A 287 4.40 -27.57 -1.59
N LYS A 288 3.96 -26.38 -1.97
CA LYS A 288 4.28 -25.74 -3.25
C LYS A 288 5.78 -25.47 -3.41
N LEU A 289 6.45 -25.02 -2.35
CA LEU A 289 7.89 -24.78 -2.37
C LEU A 289 8.64 -26.09 -2.58
N VAL A 290 8.26 -27.16 -1.88
CA VAL A 290 8.82 -28.49 -2.04
C VAL A 290 8.63 -29.01 -3.46
N VAL A 291 7.43 -28.96 -4.00
CA VAL A 291 7.13 -29.41 -5.38
C VAL A 291 7.92 -28.60 -6.41
N ARG A 292 8.03 -27.27 -6.26
CA ARG A 292 8.85 -26.43 -7.16
C ARG A 292 10.33 -26.77 -7.08
N SER A 293 10.86 -27.06 -5.89
CA SER A 293 12.27 -27.46 -5.70
C SER A 293 12.54 -28.81 -6.36
N VAL A 294 11.65 -29.79 -6.18
CA VAL A 294 11.77 -31.12 -6.82
C VAL A 294 11.69 -31.00 -8.35
N LEU A 295 10.76 -30.21 -8.88
CA LEU A 295 10.64 -30.00 -10.33
C LEU A 295 11.82 -29.24 -10.94
N ARG A 296 12.54 -28.40 -10.18
CA ARG A 296 13.79 -27.78 -10.62
C ARG A 296 14.92 -28.78 -10.70
N VAL A 297 15.02 -29.69 -9.73
CA VAL A 297 16.06 -30.74 -9.72
C VAL A 297 15.87 -31.76 -10.85
N ILE A 298 14.62 -32.04 -11.24
CA ILE A 298 14.31 -32.99 -12.35
C ILE A 298 14.55 -32.36 -13.74
N ARG A 299 14.66 -31.02 -13.85
CA ARG A 299 14.90 -30.30 -15.12
C ARG A 299 16.39 -30.01 -15.39
N HIS A 300 17.26 -30.38 -14.49
CA HIS A 300 18.71 -30.41 -14.66
C HIS A 300 19.20 -31.85 -14.67
#